data_5366e05fd52ec3425639f4e5f4b20f16
#
_entry.id   5366e05fd52ec3425639f4e5f4b20f16
#
_cell.length_a   1.000
_cell.length_b   1.000
_cell.length_c   1.000
_cell.angle_alpha   90.00
_cell.angle_beta   90.00
_cell.angle_gamma   90.00
#
_symmetry.space_group_name_H-M   'P 1'
#
loop_
_entity.id
_entity.type
_entity.pdbx_description
1 polymer ?
#
loop_
_entity_poly.entity_id
_entity_poly.type
_entity_poly.pdbx_seq_one_letter_code
_entity_poly.pdbx_strand_id
1 'polypeptide(L)'
;MRGDENAAGPQRARSASGDELDALIHEGDAEVLLALLENPNMQEQHVSRLLERLDLSAELLQSVAKEGKWNSSESIRIRLARHPHTPRRVALSMLRKLFLFDLVRVSLLPSAPADIRRAAEELIVARVPHLPIGEKLTLARRGPARVAGAVLAGGHPQAVKLALANSFLTESQVLKILARAELPARVVVAISQHPKWSVQYNVRVALVRRPHTPVPALLEFLPDLALRDLQDVAGLEQLPEHSRKYVQQELARRASEIK
;
A
#
# COMPACT_ATOMS: atom_id res chain seq x y z
N MET A 1 -15.57 52.14 -2.76
CA MET A 1 -16.03 51.42 -3.96
C MET A 1 -15.31 50.09 -4.23
N ARG A 2 -14.75 49.37 -3.23
CA ARG A 2 -14.18 48.03 -3.42
C ARG A 2 -15.06 46.88 -2.84
N GLY A 3 -16.22 47.25 -2.23
CA GLY A 3 -17.11 46.27 -1.60
C GLY A 3 -18.15 45.63 -2.53
N ASP A 4 -18.56 46.31 -3.57
CA ASP A 4 -19.65 45.84 -4.44
C ASP A 4 -19.20 44.89 -5.55
N GLU A 5 -17.93 44.97 -5.99
CA GLU A 5 -17.38 44.03 -6.99
C GLU A 5 -17.17 42.62 -6.42
N ASN A 6 -16.87 42.51 -5.10
CA ASN A 6 -16.63 41.25 -4.44
C ASN A 6 -17.93 40.44 -4.20
N ALA A 7 -19.07 41.10 -4.07
CA ALA A 7 -20.38 40.46 -3.88
C ALA A 7 -20.99 39.92 -5.20
N ALA A 8 -20.58 40.47 -6.33
CA ALA A 8 -21.10 40.08 -7.66
C ALA A 8 -20.57 38.67 -8.09
N GLY A 9 -19.34 38.31 -7.74
CA GLY A 9 -18.71 37.06 -8.10
C GLY A 9 -19.45 35.81 -7.56
N PRO A 10 -19.68 35.69 -6.24
CA PRO A 10 -20.40 34.56 -5.66
C PRO A 10 -21.87 34.45 -6.12
N GLN A 11 -22.57 35.57 -6.33
CA GLN A 11 -23.94 35.56 -6.87
C GLN A 11 -23.97 35.04 -8.30
N ARG A 12 -23.05 35.48 -9.13
CA ARG A 12 -22.88 35.01 -10.51
C ARG A 12 -22.55 33.52 -10.55
N ALA A 13 -21.70 33.03 -9.65
CA ALA A 13 -21.34 31.61 -9.55
C ALA A 13 -22.54 30.71 -9.25
N ARG A 14 -23.49 31.17 -8.40
CA ARG A 14 -24.69 30.38 -8.06
C ARG A 14 -25.66 30.19 -9.22
N SER A 15 -25.64 31.06 -10.23
CA SER A 15 -26.59 31.04 -11.36
C SER A 15 -25.94 30.74 -12.70
N ALA A 16 -24.63 30.65 -12.78
CA ALA A 16 -23.88 30.39 -14.00
C ALA A 16 -24.28 29.09 -14.70
N SER A 17 -24.17 29.07 -16.02
CA SER A 17 -24.46 27.88 -16.83
C SER A 17 -23.55 27.82 -18.06
N GLY A 18 -23.43 26.65 -18.68
CA GLY A 18 -22.64 26.45 -19.90
C GLY A 18 -21.20 26.91 -19.75
N ASP A 19 -20.69 27.63 -20.76
CA ASP A 19 -19.30 28.09 -20.85
C ASP A 19 -18.90 28.99 -19.68
N GLU A 20 -19.84 29.77 -19.13
CA GLU A 20 -19.59 30.61 -17.97
C GLU A 20 -19.26 29.79 -16.71
N LEU A 21 -19.99 28.70 -16.48
CA LEU A 21 -19.72 27.79 -15.37
C LEU A 21 -18.34 27.11 -15.53
N ASP A 22 -18.00 26.68 -16.75
CA ASP A 22 -16.70 26.11 -17.06
C ASP A 22 -15.56 27.13 -16.85
N ALA A 23 -15.78 28.40 -17.15
CA ALA A 23 -14.79 29.45 -16.87
C ALA A 23 -14.58 29.69 -15.38
N LEU A 24 -15.66 29.74 -14.59
CA LEU A 24 -15.62 29.99 -13.15
C LEU A 24 -14.93 28.85 -12.35
N ILE A 25 -14.88 27.62 -12.86
CA ILE A 25 -14.10 26.52 -12.27
C ILE A 25 -12.61 26.87 -12.17
N HIS A 26 -12.11 27.74 -13.05
CA HIS A 26 -10.71 28.15 -13.10
C HIS A 26 -10.41 29.44 -12.31
N GLU A 27 -11.44 30.05 -11.71
CA GLU A 27 -11.26 31.23 -10.86
C GLU A 27 -10.39 30.93 -9.63
N GLY A 28 -9.66 31.97 -9.16
CA GLY A 28 -8.80 31.87 -7.99
C GLY A 28 -9.52 32.19 -6.66
N ASP A 29 -10.68 32.81 -6.73
CA ASP A 29 -11.41 33.24 -5.54
C ASP A 29 -12.13 32.07 -4.85
N ALA A 30 -11.78 31.84 -3.59
CA ALA A 30 -12.36 30.75 -2.79
C ALA A 30 -13.86 30.91 -2.54
N GLU A 31 -14.35 32.16 -2.41
CA GLU A 31 -15.78 32.44 -2.19
C GLU A 31 -16.61 32.13 -3.45
N VAL A 32 -16.06 32.44 -4.62
CA VAL A 32 -16.67 32.08 -5.92
C VAL A 32 -16.74 30.57 -6.08
N LEU A 33 -15.67 29.86 -5.78
CA LEU A 33 -15.61 28.39 -5.87
C LEU A 33 -16.57 27.71 -4.87
N LEU A 34 -16.71 28.24 -3.66
CA LEU A 34 -17.69 27.73 -2.69
C LEU A 34 -19.13 27.98 -3.17
N ALA A 35 -19.41 29.15 -3.73
CA ALA A 35 -20.71 29.47 -4.29
C ALA A 35 -21.07 28.60 -5.53
N LEU A 36 -20.05 28.19 -6.32
CA LEU A 36 -20.25 27.24 -7.43
C LEU A 36 -20.79 25.87 -6.94
N LEU A 37 -20.38 25.40 -5.76
CA LEU A 37 -20.90 24.13 -5.24
C LEU A 37 -22.40 24.18 -4.97
N GLU A 38 -22.98 25.36 -4.70
CA GLU A 38 -24.41 25.58 -4.49
C GLU A 38 -25.17 25.71 -5.81
N ASN A 39 -24.48 25.81 -6.96
CA ASN A 39 -25.11 26.02 -8.26
C ASN A 39 -25.84 24.75 -8.71
N PRO A 40 -27.15 24.82 -9.05
CA PRO A 40 -27.92 23.67 -9.50
C PRO A 40 -27.44 23.07 -10.83
N ASN A 41 -26.76 23.87 -11.66
CA ASN A 41 -26.19 23.41 -12.93
C ASN A 41 -24.86 22.67 -12.79
N MET A 42 -24.27 22.66 -11.58
CA MET A 42 -23.05 21.87 -11.31
C MET A 42 -23.31 20.37 -11.46
N GLN A 43 -22.50 19.73 -12.26
CA GLN A 43 -22.52 18.30 -12.54
C GLN A 43 -21.22 17.63 -12.04
N GLU A 44 -21.20 16.32 -11.96
CA GLU A 44 -20.03 15.53 -11.53
C GLU A 44 -18.78 15.85 -12.34
N GLN A 45 -18.91 16.06 -13.65
CA GLN A 45 -17.80 16.43 -14.52
C GLN A 45 -17.14 17.76 -14.13
N HIS A 46 -17.93 18.77 -13.72
CA HIS A 46 -17.41 20.06 -13.30
C HIS A 46 -16.65 19.93 -11.98
N VAL A 47 -17.21 19.20 -10.99
CA VAL A 47 -16.52 18.92 -9.72
C VAL A 47 -15.27 18.07 -9.95
N SER A 48 -15.29 17.14 -10.88
CA SER A 48 -14.14 16.32 -11.25
C SER A 48 -13.00 17.17 -11.81
N ARG A 49 -13.28 18.13 -12.70
CA ARG A 49 -12.30 19.11 -13.22
C ARG A 49 -11.78 20.01 -12.11
N LEU A 50 -12.67 20.54 -11.26
CA LEU A 50 -12.28 21.36 -10.10
C LEU A 50 -11.26 20.62 -9.23
N LEU A 51 -11.51 19.35 -8.91
CA LEU A 51 -10.62 18.50 -8.08
C LEU A 51 -9.31 18.07 -8.77
N GLU A 52 -9.06 18.46 -10.02
CA GLU A 52 -7.76 18.31 -10.68
C GLU A 52 -6.79 19.44 -10.31
N ARG A 53 -7.29 20.56 -9.86
CA ARG A 53 -6.51 21.69 -9.39
C ARG A 53 -5.82 21.34 -8.08
N LEU A 54 -4.56 21.77 -7.92
CA LEU A 54 -3.76 21.52 -6.71
C LEU A 54 -3.76 22.71 -5.73
N ASP A 55 -4.36 23.84 -6.12
CA ASP A 55 -4.39 25.10 -5.34
C ASP A 55 -5.68 25.26 -4.51
N LEU A 56 -6.53 24.22 -4.45
CA LEU A 56 -7.79 24.28 -3.72
C LEU A 56 -7.59 24.36 -2.21
N SER A 57 -8.45 25.16 -1.56
CA SER A 57 -8.45 25.28 -0.10
C SER A 57 -9.00 24.02 0.58
N ALA A 58 -8.51 23.75 1.80
CA ALA A 58 -9.02 22.65 2.62
C ALA A 58 -10.53 22.77 2.92
N GLU A 59 -11.03 24.00 3.03
CA GLU A 59 -12.44 24.29 3.27
C GLU A 59 -13.31 23.89 2.08
N LEU A 60 -12.91 24.25 0.85
CA LEU A 60 -13.61 23.84 -0.36
C LEU A 60 -13.69 22.32 -0.49
N LEU A 61 -12.55 21.63 -0.29
CA LEU A 61 -12.49 20.17 -0.35
C LEU A 61 -13.38 19.51 0.72
N GLN A 62 -13.46 20.11 1.91
CA GLN A 62 -14.36 19.65 2.97
C GLN A 62 -15.81 19.88 2.60
N SER A 63 -16.16 20.98 1.95
CA SER A 63 -17.51 21.28 1.49
C SER A 63 -17.95 20.28 0.40
N VAL A 64 -17.10 20.02 -0.59
CA VAL A 64 -17.38 18.94 -1.59
C VAL A 64 -17.62 17.60 -0.90
N ALA A 65 -16.84 17.25 0.11
CA ALA A 65 -16.97 15.97 0.81
C ALA A 65 -18.25 15.86 1.67
N LYS A 66 -18.79 16.99 2.15
CA LYS A 66 -20.03 17.03 2.94
C LYS A 66 -21.28 16.91 2.07
N GLU A 67 -21.22 17.40 0.83
CA GLU A 67 -22.35 17.37 -0.09
C GLU A 67 -22.70 15.94 -0.50
N GLY A 68 -23.88 15.49 -0.13
CA GLY A 68 -24.38 14.13 -0.41
C GLY A 68 -24.36 13.78 -1.89
N LYS A 69 -24.70 14.77 -2.75
CA LYS A 69 -24.68 14.65 -4.22
C LYS A 69 -23.30 14.21 -4.74
N TRP A 70 -22.22 14.83 -4.25
CA TRP A 70 -20.86 14.53 -4.69
C TRP A 70 -20.24 13.32 -3.97
N ASN A 71 -20.56 13.16 -2.70
CA ASN A 71 -20.04 12.06 -1.88
C ASN A 71 -20.61 10.68 -2.29
N SER A 72 -21.67 10.61 -3.08
CA SER A 72 -22.18 9.36 -3.68
C SER A 72 -21.33 8.90 -4.85
N SER A 73 -20.66 9.81 -5.57
CA SER A 73 -19.80 9.46 -6.70
C SER A 73 -18.49 8.85 -6.25
N GLU A 74 -18.14 7.69 -6.82
CA GLU A 74 -16.87 7.01 -6.59
C GLU A 74 -15.68 7.80 -7.14
N SER A 75 -15.84 8.39 -8.32
CA SER A 75 -14.84 9.25 -8.96
C SER A 75 -14.46 10.43 -8.06
N ILE A 76 -15.44 11.11 -7.49
CA ILE A 76 -15.22 12.23 -6.57
C ILE A 76 -14.52 11.77 -5.29
N ARG A 77 -14.95 10.63 -4.69
CA ARG A 77 -14.29 10.08 -3.50
C ARG A 77 -12.82 9.75 -3.73
N ILE A 78 -12.48 9.17 -4.89
CA ILE A 78 -11.08 8.87 -5.25
C ILE A 78 -10.27 10.16 -5.36
N ARG A 79 -10.81 11.18 -6.06
CA ARG A 79 -10.16 12.48 -6.24
C ARG A 79 -9.92 13.19 -4.90
N LEU A 80 -10.94 13.25 -4.04
CA LEU A 80 -10.82 13.80 -2.68
C LEU A 80 -9.78 13.04 -1.84
N ALA A 81 -9.80 11.70 -1.87
CA ALA A 81 -8.87 10.89 -1.08
C ALA A 81 -7.40 11.14 -1.48
N ARG A 82 -7.13 11.38 -2.77
CA ARG A 82 -5.75 11.59 -3.27
C ARG A 82 -5.27 13.03 -3.27
N HIS A 83 -6.18 14.01 -3.12
CA HIS A 83 -5.84 15.42 -3.22
C HIS A 83 -4.94 15.85 -2.05
N PRO A 84 -3.81 16.53 -2.29
CA PRO A 84 -2.82 16.84 -1.24
C PRO A 84 -3.36 17.74 -0.13
N HIS A 85 -4.25 18.67 -0.45
CA HIS A 85 -4.84 19.61 0.50
C HIS A 85 -6.14 19.10 1.16
N THR A 86 -6.62 17.91 0.82
CA THR A 86 -7.78 17.35 1.52
C THR A 86 -7.43 17.10 2.99
N PRO A 87 -8.23 17.66 3.94
CA PRO A 87 -8.00 17.36 5.34
C PRO A 87 -7.95 15.86 5.61
N ARG A 88 -6.91 15.41 6.32
CA ARG A 88 -6.64 13.98 6.57
C ARG A 88 -7.87 13.20 7.02
N ARG A 89 -8.66 13.77 7.92
CA ARG A 89 -9.90 13.16 8.42
C ARG A 89 -10.90 12.89 7.29
N VAL A 90 -11.03 13.83 6.35
CA VAL A 90 -11.92 13.71 5.18
C VAL A 90 -11.38 12.63 4.24
N ALA A 91 -10.10 12.68 3.87
CA ALA A 91 -9.47 11.68 3.01
C ALA A 91 -9.65 10.25 3.56
N LEU A 92 -9.40 10.04 4.85
CA LEU A 92 -9.61 8.74 5.51
C LEU A 92 -11.08 8.27 5.47
N SER A 93 -12.04 9.21 5.60
CA SER A 93 -13.46 8.86 5.50
C SER A 93 -13.84 8.44 4.07
N MET A 94 -13.24 9.06 3.05
CA MET A 94 -13.43 8.68 1.65
C MET A 94 -12.85 7.28 1.39
N LEU A 95 -11.62 6.99 1.84
CA LEU A 95 -11.00 5.67 1.65
C LEU A 95 -11.88 4.52 2.16
N ARG A 96 -12.54 4.69 3.31
CA ARG A 96 -13.41 3.64 3.88
C ARG A 96 -14.59 3.27 2.99
N LYS A 97 -15.01 4.18 2.13
CA LYS A 97 -16.15 4.02 1.20
C LYS A 97 -15.72 3.50 -0.17
N LEU A 98 -14.41 3.39 -0.45
CA LEU A 98 -13.90 2.92 -1.73
C LEU A 98 -13.96 1.40 -1.86
N PHE A 99 -14.16 0.94 -3.10
CA PHE A 99 -14.01 -0.46 -3.45
C PHE A 99 -12.54 -0.91 -3.41
N LEU A 100 -12.33 -2.22 -3.40
CA LEU A 100 -11.02 -2.84 -3.23
C LEU A 100 -9.97 -2.31 -4.23
N PHE A 101 -10.30 -2.30 -5.52
CA PHE A 101 -9.35 -1.93 -6.55
C PHE A 101 -9.11 -0.43 -6.66
N ASP A 102 -10.04 0.40 -6.17
CA ASP A 102 -9.82 1.85 -6.05
C ASP A 102 -8.89 2.18 -4.88
N LEU A 103 -8.99 1.43 -3.78
CA LEU A 103 -7.96 1.50 -2.72
C LEU A 103 -6.57 1.11 -3.27
N VAL A 104 -6.47 0.08 -4.12
CA VAL A 104 -5.20 -0.27 -4.77
C VAL A 104 -4.71 0.87 -5.65
N ARG A 105 -5.59 1.49 -6.44
CA ARG A 105 -5.23 2.66 -7.27
C ARG A 105 -4.70 3.80 -6.42
N VAL A 106 -5.40 4.18 -5.35
CA VAL A 106 -4.95 5.25 -4.43
C VAL A 106 -3.61 4.90 -3.78
N SER A 107 -3.41 3.65 -3.35
CA SER A 107 -2.16 3.20 -2.70
C SER A 107 -0.93 3.25 -3.61
N LEU A 108 -1.14 3.14 -4.92
CA LEU A 108 -0.07 3.16 -5.93
C LEU A 108 0.16 4.54 -6.57
N LEU A 109 -0.69 5.53 -6.28
CA LEU A 109 -0.58 6.86 -6.86
C LEU A 109 0.53 7.68 -6.16
N PRO A 110 1.59 8.11 -6.88
CA PRO A 110 2.65 8.93 -6.29
C PRO A 110 2.15 10.31 -5.79
N SER A 111 1.12 10.86 -6.43
CA SER A 111 0.52 12.16 -6.08
C SER A 111 -0.29 12.12 -4.79
N ALA A 112 -0.73 10.95 -4.31
CA ALA A 112 -1.44 10.83 -3.05
C ALA A 112 -0.48 10.97 -1.86
N PRO A 113 -0.86 11.66 -0.76
CA PRO A 113 -0.05 11.74 0.45
C PRO A 113 0.37 10.36 0.98
N ALA A 114 1.60 10.25 1.49
CA ALA A 114 2.18 8.97 1.90
C ALA A 114 1.38 8.26 3.01
N ASP A 115 0.81 9.02 3.94
CA ASP A 115 -0.05 8.50 5.02
C ASP A 115 -1.40 8.00 4.48
N ILE A 116 -1.95 8.64 3.45
CA ILE A 116 -3.18 8.21 2.77
C ILE A 116 -2.93 6.92 1.98
N ARG A 117 -1.79 6.82 1.26
CA ARG A 117 -1.40 5.58 0.59
C ARG A 117 -1.26 4.43 1.58
N ARG A 118 -0.60 4.68 2.72
CA ARG A 118 -0.46 3.69 3.79
C ARG A 118 -1.81 3.27 4.38
N ALA A 119 -2.71 4.22 4.62
CA ALA A 119 -4.05 3.92 5.12
C ALA A 119 -4.87 3.08 4.13
N ALA A 120 -4.75 3.36 2.82
CA ALA A 120 -5.36 2.53 1.78
C ALA A 120 -4.82 1.09 1.81
N GLU A 121 -3.49 0.90 1.92
CA GLU A 121 -2.89 -0.43 2.08
C GLU A 121 -3.40 -1.16 3.33
N GLU A 122 -3.53 -0.46 4.45
CA GLU A 122 -4.06 -1.04 5.71
C GLU A 122 -5.50 -1.54 5.55
N LEU A 123 -6.35 -0.75 4.88
CA LEU A 123 -7.71 -1.16 4.58
C LEU A 123 -7.77 -2.38 3.66
N ILE A 124 -6.89 -2.47 2.66
CA ILE A 124 -6.81 -3.64 1.78
C ILE A 124 -6.35 -4.86 2.58
N VAL A 125 -5.25 -4.73 3.35
CA VAL A 125 -4.69 -5.83 4.16
C VAL A 125 -5.72 -6.39 5.13
N ALA A 126 -6.52 -5.54 5.78
CA ALA A 126 -7.59 -5.98 6.66
C ALA A 126 -8.68 -6.79 5.94
N ARG A 127 -8.90 -6.53 4.64
CA ARG A 127 -9.88 -7.27 3.82
C ARG A 127 -9.34 -8.61 3.28
N VAL A 128 -8.00 -8.73 3.11
CA VAL A 128 -7.35 -9.90 2.46
C VAL A 128 -7.85 -11.26 2.98
N PRO A 129 -8.02 -11.52 4.28
CA PRO A 129 -8.49 -12.83 4.75
C PRO A 129 -9.83 -13.26 4.14
N HIS A 130 -10.72 -12.31 3.92
CA HIS A 130 -12.10 -12.53 3.50
C HIS A 130 -12.34 -12.43 1.98
N LEU A 131 -11.32 -12.05 1.20
CA LEU A 131 -11.44 -11.88 -0.25
C LEU A 131 -11.57 -13.24 -0.97
N PRO A 132 -12.32 -13.28 -2.11
CA PRO A 132 -12.30 -14.38 -3.04
C PRO A 132 -10.90 -14.63 -3.60
N ILE A 133 -10.61 -15.88 -4.01
CA ILE A 133 -9.28 -16.24 -4.50
C ILE A 133 -8.85 -15.44 -5.74
N GLY A 134 -9.76 -15.13 -6.67
CA GLY A 134 -9.45 -14.33 -7.86
C GLY A 134 -8.92 -12.93 -7.52
N GLU A 135 -9.51 -12.28 -6.51
CA GLU A 135 -9.04 -10.97 -6.03
C GLU A 135 -7.68 -11.10 -5.33
N LYS A 136 -7.49 -12.15 -4.49
CA LYS A 136 -6.19 -12.44 -3.88
C LYS A 136 -5.09 -12.64 -4.93
N LEU A 137 -5.36 -13.35 -6.01
CA LEU A 137 -4.40 -13.55 -7.10
C LEU A 137 -4.05 -12.24 -7.82
N THR A 138 -5.06 -11.38 -8.03
CA THR A 138 -4.86 -10.05 -8.62
C THR A 138 -4.00 -9.16 -7.70
N LEU A 139 -4.31 -9.12 -6.40
CA LEU A 139 -3.53 -8.41 -5.39
C LEU A 139 -2.10 -8.96 -5.25
N ALA A 140 -1.93 -10.28 -5.29
CA ALA A 140 -0.61 -10.91 -5.30
C ALA A 140 0.26 -10.43 -6.45
N ARG A 141 -0.33 -10.32 -7.65
CA ARG A 141 0.39 -9.95 -8.88
C ARG A 141 0.67 -8.45 -8.98
N ARG A 142 -0.28 -7.58 -8.59
CA ARG A 142 -0.27 -6.13 -8.90
C ARG A 142 -0.41 -5.22 -7.68
N GLY A 143 -0.64 -5.78 -6.50
CA GLY A 143 -0.76 -4.99 -5.28
C GLY A 143 0.57 -4.41 -4.81
N PRO A 144 0.55 -3.32 -4.01
CA PRO A 144 1.76 -2.77 -3.41
C PRO A 144 2.43 -3.79 -2.48
N ALA A 145 3.69 -3.56 -2.13
CA ALA A 145 4.54 -4.51 -1.40
C ALA A 145 3.87 -5.09 -0.14
N ARG A 146 3.24 -4.25 0.66
CA ARG A 146 2.58 -4.67 1.90
C ARG A 146 1.37 -5.56 1.64
N VAL A 147 0.60 -5.25 0.61
CA VAL A 147 -0.59 -6.03 0.21
C VAL A 147 -0.17 -7.39 -0.37
N ALA A 148 0.79 -7.40 -1.30
CA ALA A 148 1.34 -8.64 -1.86
C ALA A 148 1.92 -9.53 -0.74
N GLY A 149 2.61 -8.93 0.24
CA GLY A 149 3.11 -9.60 1.41
C GLY A 149 2.02 -10.22 2.30
N ALA A 150 0.91 -9.51 2.51
CA ALA A 150 -0.22 -10.05 3.26
C ALA A 150 -0.87 -11.25 2.56
N VAL A 151 -0.99 -11.19 1.23
CA VAL A 151 -1.49 -12.31 0.43
C VAL A 151 -0.51 -13.49 0.46
N LEU A 152 0.81 -13.23 0.33
CA LEU A 152 1.86 -14.25 0.44
C LEU A 152 1.77 -15.01 1.77
N ALA A 153 1.62 -14.28 2.89
CA ALA A 153 1.51 -14.86 4.21
C ALA A 153 0.29 -15.77 4.39
N GLY A 154 -0.77 -15.61 3.59
CA GLY A 154 -1.93 -16.49 3.59
C GLY A 154 -1.66 -17.88 3.03
N GLY A 155 -0.56 -18.10 2.33
CA GLY A 155 -0.05 -19.41 1.94
C GLY A 155 -0.82 -20.14 0.84
N HIS A 156 -1.77 -19.52 0.13
CA HIS A 156 -2.43 -20.19 -1.00
C HIS A 156 -1.42 -20.44 -2.15
N PRO A 157 -1.28 -21.67 -2.70
CA PRO A 157 -0.18 -22.01 -3.61
C PRO A 157 0.00 -21.07 -4.81
N GLN A 158 -1.08 -20.78 -5.53
CA GLN A 158 -1.04 -19.88 -6.68
C GLN A 158 -0.73 -18.44 -6.27
N ALA A 159 -1.30 -17.97 -5.14
CA ALA A 159 -1.06 -16.62 -4.64
C ALA A 159 0.38 -16.44 -4.16
N VAL A 160 0.97 -17.45 -3.51
CA VAL A 160 2.39 -17.47 -3.11
C VAL A 160 3.29 -17.27 -4.33
N LYS A 161 3.08 -18.05 -5.40
CA LYS A 161 3.87 -17.94 -6.63
C LYS A 161 3.78 -16.53 -7.25
N LEU A 162 2.56 -15.98 -7.34
CA LEU A 162 2.35 -14.65 -7.91
C LEU A 162 2.91 -13.53 -7.05
N ALA A 163 2.78 -13.64 -5.72
CA ALA A 163 3.27 -12.63 -4.79
C ALA A 163 4.80 -12.58 -4.79
N LEU A 164 5.50 -13.72 -4.83
CA LEU A 164 6.96 -13.77 -4.91
C LEU A 164 7.50 -13.18 -6.21
N ALA A 165 6.75 -13.26 -7.30
CA ALA A 165 7.09 -12.65 -8.60
C ALA A 165 6.64 -11.18 -8.72
N ASN A 166 5.95 -10.61 -7.73
CA ASN A 166 5.48 -9.23 -7.76
C ASN A 166 6.65 -8.25 -7.74
N SER A 167 6.67 -7.31 -8.71
CA SER A 167 7.74 -6.31 -8.86
C SER A 167 7.80 -5.30 -7.70
N PHE A 168 6.69 -5.05 -7.02
CA PHE A 168 6.63 -4.17 -5.85
C PHE A 168 7.10 -4.85 -4.57
N LEU A 169 7.16 -6.21 -4.52
CA LEU A 169 7.60 -6.90 -3.31
C LEU A 169 9.07 -6.59 -3.03
N THR A 170 9.35 -6.19 -1.79
CA THR A 170 10.70 -5.81 -1.32
C THR A 170 11.28 -6.84 -0.36
N GLU A 171 12.60 -6.88 -0.24
CA GLU A 171 13.30 -7.71 0.75
C GLU A 171 12.80 -7.43 2.18
N SER A 172 12.66 -6.16 2.55
CA SER A 172 12.11 -5.76 3.86
C SER A 172 10.73 -6.38 4.13
N GLN A 173 9.89 -6.49 3.10
CA GLN A 173 8.58 -7.10 3.25
C GLN A 173 8.68 -8.63 3.39
N VAL A 174 9.57 -9.28 2.64
CA VAL A 174 9.85 -10.72 2.77
C VAL A 174 10.37 -11.05 4.17
N LEU A 175 11.30 -10.24 4.70
CA LEU A 175 11.81 -10.39 6.06
C LEU A 175 10.71 -10.25 7.13
N LYS A 176 9.81 -9.27 6.97
CA LYS A 176 8.65 -9.11 7.86
C LYS A 176 7.72 -10.32 7.84
N ILE A 177 7.57 -10.97 6.68
CA ILE A 177 6.77 -12.18 6.55
C ILE A 177 7.47 -13.35 7.25
N LEU A 178 8.78 -13.52 7.00
CA LEU A 178 9.57 -14.56 7.65
C LEU A 178 9.65 -14.38 9.17
N ALA A 179 9.50 -13.17 9.70
CA ALA A 179 9.48 -12.91 11.14
C ALA A 179 8.14 -13.26 11.82
N ARG A 180 7.09 -13.60 11.10
CA ARG A 180 5.79 -13.96 11.70
C ARG A 180 5.90 -15.30 12.43
N ALA A 181 5.35 -15.38 13.65
CA ALA A 181 5.35 -16.62 14.43
C ALA A 181 4.68 -17.77 13.66
N GLU A 182 3.48 -17.52 13.18
CA GLU A 182 2.71 -18.48 12.39
C GLU A 182 2.85 -18.16 10.90
N LEU A 183 3.63 -18.96 10.20
CA LEU A 183 3.80 -18.87 8.76
C LEU A 183 3.65 -20.26 8.15
N PRO A 184 2.78 -20.47 7.16
CA PRO A 184 2.62 -21.76 6.51
C PRO A 184 3.94 -22.30 5.94
N ALA A 185 4.25 -23.58 6.18
CA ALA A 185 5.48 -24.22 5.71
C ALA A 185 5.76 -23.98 4.22
N ARG A 186 4.72 -24.06 3.40
CA ARG A 186 4.82 -23.82 1.94
C ARG A 186 5.36 -22.45 1.56
N VAL A 187 5.11 -21.42 2.40
CA VAL A 187 5.63 -20.06 2.15
C VAL A 187 7.14 -20.03 2.38
N VAL A 188 7.60 -20.65 3.48
CA VAL A 188 9.04 -20.77 3.78
C VAL A 188 9.76 -21.52 2.67
N VAL A 189 9.22 -22.69 2.26
CA VAL A 189 9.76 -23.48 1.14
C VAL A 189 9.77 -22.69 -0.16
N ALA A 190 8.68 -21.98 -0.49
CA ALA A 190 8.62 -21.20 -1.72
C ALA A 190 9.63 -20.04 -1.74
N ILE A 191 9.86 -19.35 -0.60
CA ILE A 191 10.85 -18.29 -0.50
C ILE A 191 12.27 -18.88 -0.64
N SER A 192 12.57 -20.00 0.03
CA SER A 192 13.88 -20.65 -0.02
C SER A 192 14.28 -21.16 -1.39
N GLN A 193 13.31 -21.44 -2.25
CA GLN A 193 13.52 -21.94 -3.61
C GLN A 193 13.39 -20.84 -4.69
N HIS A 194 13.01 -19.61 -4.31
CA HIS A 194 12.75 -18.55 -5.29
C HIS A 194 14.05 -17.87 -5.73
N PRO A 195 14.36 -17.79 -7.05
CA PRO A 195 15.67 -17.36 -7.57
C PRO A 195 16.04 -15.93 -7.16
N LYS A 196 15.06 -15.04 -6.96
CA LYS A 196 15.30 -13.66 -6.51
C LYS A 196 15.54 -13.57 -4.99
N TRP A 197 14.81 -14.37 -4.20
CA TRP A 197 14.78 -14.20 -2.75
C TRP A 197 15.78 -15.09 -2.02
N SER A 198 16.03 -16.30 -2.51
CA SER A 198 16.99 -17.24 -1.91
C SER A 198 18.45 -16.78 -1.98
N VAL A 199 18.78 -15.85 -2.87
CA VAL A 199 20.12 -15.28 -3.01
C VAL A 199 20.35 -14.05 -2.12
N GLN A 200 19.30 -13.49 -1.51
CA GLN A 200 19.43 -12.33 -0.64
C GLN A 200 19.98 -12.74 0.74
N TYR A 201 21.09 -12.13 1.15
CA TYR A 201 21.80 -12.50 2.38
C TYR A 201 20.90 -12.52 3.61
N ASN A 202 20.17 -11.41 3.88
CA ASN A 202 19.31 -11.31 5.05
C ASN A 202 18.15 -12.30 5.02
N VAL A 203 17.65 -12.63 3.81
CA VAL A 203 16.61 -13.65 3.62
C VAL A 203 17.15 -15.03 3.95
N ARG A 204 18.39 -15.38 3.56
CA ARG A 204 19.08 -16.62 3.96
C ARG A 204 19.19 -16.74 5.48
N VAL A 205 19.70 -15.69 6.14
CA VAL A 205 19.79 -15.63 7.62
C VAL A 205 18.42 -15.85 8.26
N ALA A 206 17.38 -15.19 7.75
CA ALA A 206 16.03 -15.33 8.27
C ALA A 206 15.44 -16.74 8.03
N LEU A 207 15.71 -17.35 6.88
CA LEU A 207 15.27 -18.71 6.54
C LEU A 207 15.92 -19.76 7.45
N VAL A 208 17.21 -19.65 7.75
CA VAL A 208 17.90 -20.61 8.66
C VAL A 208 17.23 -20.69 10.04
N ARG A 209 16.58 -19.60 10.46
CA ARG A 209 15.83 -19.53 11.73
C ARG A 209 14.44 -20.17 11.66
N ARG A 210 13.97 -20.58 10.48
CA ARG A 210 12.60 -21.08 10.29
C ARG A 210 12.52 -22.61 10.35
N PRO A 211 11.51 -23.17 11.04
CA PRO A 211 11.40 -24.63 11.22
C PRO A 211 11.16 -25.41 9.93
N HIS A 212 10.62 -24.75 8.90
CA HIS A 212 10.25 -25.41 7.66
C HIS A 212 11.21 -25.14 6.50
N THR A 213 12.39 -24.62 6.78
CA THR A 213 13.43 -24.45 5.75
C THR A 213 13.96 -25.82 5.33
N PRO A 214 13.90 -26.18 4.05
CA PRO A 214 14.40 -27.49 3.57
C PRO A 214 15.88 -27.68 3.84
N VAL A 215 16.29 -28.89 4.21
CA VAL A 215 17.70 -29.21 4.47
C VAL A 215 18.63 -28.87 3.29
N PRO A 216 18.26 -29.18 2.03
CA PRO A 216 19.09 -28.77 0.90
C PRO A 216 19.35 -27.24 0.85
N ALA A 217 18.34 -26.42 1.16
CA ALA A 217 18.50 -24.98 1.21
C ALA A 217 19.40 -24.53 2.39
N LEU A 218 19.29 -25.20 3.57
CA LEU A 218 20.21 -24.93 4.69
C LEU A 218 21.66 -25.20 4.29
N LEU A 219 21.93 -26.34 3.65
CA LEU A 219 23.28 -26.72 3.22
C LEU A 219 23.85 -25.77 2.16
N GLU A 220 22.97 -25.17 1.32
CA GLU A 220 23.37 -24.15 0.37
C GLU A 220 23.67 -22.80 1.04
N PHE A 221 22.86 -22.40 2.06
CA PHE A 221 22.94 -21.07 2.64
C PHE A 221 24.06 -20.93 3.68
N LEU A 222 24.28 -21.96 4.51
CA LEU A 222 25.21 -21.89 5.65
C LEU A 222 26.66 -21.53 5.26
N PRO A 223 27.24 -22.06 4.16
CA PRO A 223 28.61 -21.70 3.76
C PRO A 223 28.79 -20.21 3.44
N ASP A 224 27.73 -19.52 3.00
CA ASP A 224 27.79 -18.12 2.61
C ASP A 224 27.54 -17.15 3.77
N LEU A 225 27.09 -17.63 4.93
CA LEU A 225 26.80 -16.77 6.07
C LEU A 225 28.08 -16.36 6.80
N ALA A 226 28.14 -15.11 7.26
CA ALA A 226 29.24 -14.63 8.09
C ALA A 226 29.33 -15.42 9.40
N LEU A 227 30.55 -15.61 9.92
CA LEU A 227 30.79 -16.35 11.16
C LEU A 227 29.99 -15.79 12.34
N ARG A 228 29.90 -14.46 12.43
CA ARG A 228 29.12 -13.77 13.45
C ARG A 228 27.63 -14.15 13.37
N ASP A 229 27.05 -14.12 12.17
CA ASP A 229 25.62 -14.44 11.98
C ASP A 229 25.33 -15.90 12.29
N LEU A 230 26.27 -16.81 11.97
CA LEU A 230 26.17 -18.23 12.36
C LEU A 230 26.20 -18.40 13.88
N GLN A 231 27.08 -17.67 14.58
CA GLN A 231 27.16 -17.69 16.04
C GLN A 231 25.89 -17.11 16.67
N ASP A 232 25.38 -15.98 16.15
CA ASP A 232 24.14 -15.37 16.61
C ASP A 232 22.94 -16.33 16.40
N VAL A 233 22.89 -17.01 15.28
CA VAL A 233 21.83 -18.02 14.99
C VAL A 233 21.98 -19.25 15.92
N ALA A 234 23.19 -19.74 16.14
CA ALA A 234 23.43 -20.90 17.02
C ALA A 234 23.04 -20.62 18.47
N GLY A 235 23.16 -19.36 18.93
CA GLY A 235 22.78 -18.92 20.28
C GLY A 235 21.27 -18.79 20.51
N LEU A 236 20.44 -18.87 19.47
CA LEU A 236 18.98 -18.75 19.62
C LEU A 236 18.38 -19.97 20.33
N GLU A 237 17.68 -19.75 21.46
CA GLU A 237 16.99 -20.82 22.20
C GLU A 237 15.95 -21.55 21.35
N GLN A 238 15.22 -20.79 20.51
CA GLN A 238 14.14 -21.32 19.65
C GLN A 238 14.59 -21.77 18.27
N LEU A 239 15.92 -21.96 18.05
CA LEU A 239 16.41 -22.49 16.78
C LEU A 239 15.90 -23.91 16.58
N PRO A 240 15.24 -24.23 15.45
CA PRO A 240 14.79 -25.58 15.16
C PRO A 240 15.93 -26.61 15.25
N GLU A 241 15.64 -27.78 15.80
CA GLU A 241 16.68 -28.80 16.07
C GLU A 241 17.44 -29.22 14.81
N HIS A 242 16.71 -29.41 13.70
CA HIS A 242 17.35 -29.73 12.42
C HIS A 242 18.29 -28.62 11.94
N SER A 243 17.90 -27.34 12.05
CA SER A 243 18.78 -26.21 11.68
C SER A 243 19.97 -26.13 12.64
N ARG A 244 19.77 -26.32 13.94
CA ARG A 244 20.81 -26.31 14.98
C ARG A 244 21.93 -27.28 14.65
N LYS A 245 21.58 -28.51 14.26
CA LYS A 245 22.55 -29.54 13.87
C LYS A 245 23.47 -29.06 12.74
N TYR A 246 22.91 -28.53 11.66
CA TYR A 246 23.68 -28.10 10.49
C TYR A 246 24.48 -26.81 10.76
N VAL A 247 23.94 -25.88 11.54
CA VAL A 247 24.67 -24.67 11.97
C VAL A 247 25.89 -25.03 12.80
N GLN A 248 25.74 -25.97 13.76
CA GLN A 248 26.87 -26.45 14.58
C GLN A 248 27.93 -27.19 13.75
N GLN A 249 27.51 -28.00 12.77
CA GLN A 249 28.43 -28.69 11.85
C GLN A 249 29.24 -27.67 11.04
N GLU A 250 28.59 -26.62 10.51
CA GLU A 250 29.29 -25.59 9.74
C GLU A 250 30.25 -24.77 10.61
N LEU A 251 29.87 -24.42 11.84
CA LEU A 251 30.78 -23.76 12.80
C LEU A 251 32.00 -24.61 13.13
N ALA A 252 31.81 -25.92 13.35
CA ALA A 252 32.91 -26.85 13.61
C ALA A 252 33.85 -27.00 12.42
N ARG A 253 33.31 -27.08 11.18
CA ARG A 253 34.05 -27.12 9.93
C ARG A 253 34.98 -25.91 9.83
N ARG A 254 34.44 -24.70 10.00
CA ARG A 254 35.23 -23.44 9.91
C ARG A 254 36.29 -23.32 11.02
N ALA A 255 35.98 -23.80 12.21
CA ALA A 255 36.98 -23.82 13.31
C ALA A 255 38.17 -24.76 13.02
N SER A 256 37.98 -25.83 12.23
CA SER A 256 39.04 -26.74 11.80
C SER A 256 39.89 -26.19 10.66
N GLU A 257 39.33 -25.29 9.82
CA GLU A 257 40.05 -24.67 8.70
C GLU A 257 40.99 -23.50 9.14
N ILE A 258 40.81 -22.99 10.37
CA ILE A 258 41.63 -21.88 10.94
C ILE A 258 42.84 -22.44 11.69
N LYS A 259 42.89 -23.75 11.96
CA LYS A 259 44.02 -24.44 12.58
C LYS A 259 44.99 -24.97 11.54
#